data_e86c90ec2fcdef190d2c7897a0c1fc4a
#
_entry.id   e86c90ec2fcdef190d2c7897a0c1fc4a
#
_cell.length_a   1.000
_cell.length_b   1.000
_cell.length_c   1.000
_cell.angle_alpha   90.00
_cell.angle_beta   90.00
_cell.angle_gamma   90.00
#
_symmetry.space_group_name_H-M   'P 1'
#
loop_
_entity.id
_entity.type
_entity.pdbx_description
1 polymer ?
#
loop_
_entity_poly.entity_id
_entity_poly.type
_entity_poly.pdbx_seq_one_letter_code
_entity_poly.pdbx_strand_id
1 'polypeptide(L)'
;LWLPSKGIYAMYLYGRDNLVVNPRAETLGESLAILYDVADAQRSKLITEKNPITPFGPAIFFPQISDMPSYHNNALWPFVASYWTLANAKASNSRGALLGLGSVFRPAALFATNKENFNLDNGDIYTELNSSNMLWSLSGNLALTLKMLFGIRPEAESIDFAPFIPKALDDNRTLTGLRYRDMVLNITISGYGNRIASFRLNGKPHSPSIAADLKGEQNVEI
;
A
#
# COMPACT_ATOMS: atom_id res chain seq x y z
N LEU A 1 -9.54 19.68 -0.75
CA LEU A 1 -10.56 20.20 -1.66
C LEU A 1 -10.93 19.13 -2.70
N TRP A 2 -12.15 18.60 -2.64
CA TRP A 2 -12.65 17.62 -3.60
C TRP A 2 -12.98 18.25 -4.95
N LEU A 3 -12.59 17.59 -6.04
CA LEU A 3 -12.88 17.97 -7.43
C LEU A 3 -13.85 16.96 -8.06
N PRO A 4 -15.18 17.19 -7.98
CA PRO A 4 -16.18 16.19 -8.37
C PRO A 4 -16.07 15.75 -9.82
N SER A 5 -15.76 16.67 -10.74
CA SER A 5 -15.61 16.37 -12.17
C SER A 5 -14.42 15.47 -12.49
N LYS A 6 -13.42 15.43 -11.61
CA LYS A 6 -12.22 14.58 -11.76
C LYS A 6 -12.27 13.34 -10.90
N GLY A 7 -13.07 13.31 -9.83
CA GLY A 7 -13.14 12.21 -8.87
C GLY A 7 -11.86 12.07 -8.02
N ILE A 8 -11.21 13.19 -7.71
CA ILE A 8 -9.96 13.26 -6.94
C ILE A 8 -9.98 14.51 -6.04
N TYR A 9 -9.04 14.57 -5.09
CA TYR A 9 -8.73 15.81 -4.38
C TYR A 9 -7.77 16.69 -5.20
N ALA A 10 -7.83 17.99 -4.99
CA ALA A 10 -6.82 18.92 -5.52
C ALA A 10 -5.48 18.68 -4.81
N MET A 11 -4.39 18.73 -5.56
CA MET A 11 -3.05 18.54 -5.01
C MET A 11 -2.75 19.53 -3.88
N TYR A 12 -3.04 20.82 -4.10
CA TYR A 12 -2.94 21.87 -3.08
C TYR A 12 -3.66 23.15 -3.53
N LEU A 13 -3.84 24.06 -2.58
CA LEU A 13 -4.21 25.45 -2.81
C LEU A 13 -2.97 26.34 -2.69
N TYR A 14 -2.85 27.32 -3.55
CA TYR A 14 -1.77 28.30 -3.48
C TYR A 14 -2.30 29.73 -3.73
N GLY A 15 -1.51 30.71 -3.34
CA GLY A 15 -1.88 32.11 -3.37
C GLY A 15 -2.02 32.70 -1.96
N ARG A 16 -1.93 34.02 -1.85
CA ARG A 16 -2.01 34.73 -0.58
C ARG A 16 -3.40 35.30 -0.35
N ASP A 17 -3.87 36.13 -1.27
CA ASP A 17 -5.12 36.86 -1.15
C ASP A 17 -6.25 36.15 -1.93
N ASN A 18 -5.90 35.49 -3.04
CA ASN A 18 -6.80 34.69 -3.84
C ASN A 18 -6.24 33.27 -3.95
N LEU A 19 -6.96 32.30 -3.38
CA LEU A 19 -6.56 30.90 -3.42
C LEU A 19 -6.85 30.30 -4.80
N VAL A 20 -5.81 29.80 -5.43
CA VAL A 20 -5.87 29.08 -6.71
C VAL A 20 -5.69 27.59 -6.49
N VAL A 21 -6.53 26.81 -7.14
CA VAL A 21 -6.52 25.34 -7.04
C VAL A 21 -5.48 24.76 -7.99
N ASN A 22 -4.57 23.92 -7.49
CA ASN A 22 -3.80 23.03 -8.35
C ASN A 22 -4.61 21.73 -8.58
N PRO A 23 -5.14 21.52 -9.80
CA PRO A 23 -6.08 20.44 -10.07
C PRO A 23 -5.38 19.12 -10.48
N ARG A 24 -4.10 18.94 -10.17
CA ARG A 24 -3.39 17.68 -10.39
C ARG A 24 -3.83 16.64 -9.37
N ALA A 25 -3.85 15.38 -9.81
CA ALA A 25 -3.87 14.25 -8.90
C ALA A 25 -2.52 14.14 -8.18
N GLU A 26 -2.52 13.87 -6.89
CA GLU A 26 -1.31 13.61 -6.10
C GLU A 26 -1.51 12.31 -5.31
N THR A 27 -0.77 11.28 -5.69
CA THR A 27 -1.05 9.90 -5.28
C THR A 27 -0.90 9.67 -3.78
N LEU A 28 0.05 10.32 -3.10
CA LEU A 28 0.22 10.13 -1.66
C LEU A 28 -0.94 10.76 -0.89
N GLY A 29 -1.32 11.98 -1.20
CA GLY A 29 -2.46 12.66 -0.57
C GLY A 29 -3.77 11.92 -0.79
N GLU A 30 -4.03 11.45 -2.01
CA GLU A 30 -5.18 10.61 -2.33
C GLU A 30 -5.17 9.30 -1.50
N SER A 31 -4.02 8.67 -1.38
CA SER A 31 -3.86 7.45 -0.58
C SER A 31 -4.13 7.71 0.90
N LEU A 32 -3.58 8.79 1.44
CA LEU A 32 -3.78 9.18 2.84
C LEU A 32 -5.25 9.56 3.11
N ALA A 33 -5.91 10.22 2.16
CA ALA A 33 -7.33 10.54 2.28
C ALA A 33 -8.19 9.26 2.44
N ILE A 34 -7.85 8.19 1.73
CA ILE A 34 -8.51 6.88 1.89
C ILE A 34 -8.12 6.21 3.22
N LEU A 35 -6.83 6.15 3.51
CA LEU A 35 -6.32 5.41 4.66
C LEU A 35 -6.79 5.98 6.00
N TYR A 36 -6.96 7.31 6.08
CA TYR A 36 -7.39 8.03 7.29
C TYR A 36 -8.86 8.46 7.28
N ASP A 37 -9.70 7.85 6.40
CA ASP A 37 -11.15 8.06 6.35
C ASP A 37 -11.58 9.52 6.07
N VAL A 38 -10.73 10.31 5.42
CA VAL A 38 -11.09 11.63 4.88
C VAL A 38 -11.98 11.47 3.65
N ALA A 39 -11.69 10.47 2.82
CA ALA A 39 -12.53 10.05 1.72
C ALA A 39 -13.54 9.00 2.19
N ASP A 40 -14.82 9.25 1.96
CA ASP A 40 -15.87 8.24 2.14
C ASP A 40 -15.74 7.08 1.14
N ALA A 41 -16.56 6.05 1.27
CA ALA A 41 -16.48 4.85 0.42
C ALA A 41 -16.65 5.18 -1.08
N GLN A 42 -17.53 6.13 -1.43
CA GLN A 42 -17.77 6.52 -2.82
C GLN A 42 -16.54 7.25 -3.40
N ARG A 43 -15.98 8.20 -2.65
CA ARG A 43 -14.76 8.92 -3.06
C ARG A 43 -13.56 7.99 -3.12
N SER A 44 -13.40 7.10 -2.15
CA SER A 44 -12.33 6.09 -2.15
C SER A 44 -12.36 5.22 -3.40
N LYS A 45 -13.55 4.78 -3.81
CA LYS A 45 -13.73 4.05 -5.07
C LYS A 45 -13.33 4.91 -6.28
N LEU A 46 -13.82 6.15 -6.37
CA LEU A 46 -13.50 7.05 -7.48
C LEU A 46 -11.99 7.34 -7.55
N ILE A 47 -11.34 7.63 -6.44
CA ILE A 47 -9.90 7.87 -6.37
C ILE A 47 -9.13 6.66 -6.91
N THR A 48 -9.44 5.45 -6.43
CA THR A 48 -8.73 4.24 -6.86
C THR A 48 -8.97 3.86 -8.31
N GLU A 49 -10.07 4.31 -8.91
CA GLU A 49 -10.39 4.10 -10.32
C GLU A 49 -9.81 5.19 -11.23
N LYS A 50 -9.67 6.42 -10.74
CA LYS A 50 -9.30 7.61 -11.54
C LYS A 50 -7.85 8.03 -11.39
N ASN A 51 -7.17 7.64 -10.32
CA ASN A 51 -5.77 7.99 -10.14
C ASN A 51 -4.93 7.42 -11.29
N PRO A 52 -4.11 8.24 -11.96
CA PRO A 52 -3.32 7.81 -13.11
C PRO A 52 -2.27 6.77 -12.72
N ILE A 53 -2.28 5.65 -13.42
CA ILE A 53 -1.33 4.56 -13.26
C ILE A 53 -0.75 4.15 -14.61
N THR A 54 0.52 3.74 -14.60
CA THR A 54 1.21 3.13 -15.73
C THR A 54 1.42 1.63 -15.49
N PRO A 55 1.90 0.87 -16.47
CA PRO A 55 2.30 -0.53 -16.24
C PRO A 55 3.36 -0.72 -15.16
N PHE A 56 4.12 0.33 -14.85
CA PHE A 56 5.16 0.33 -13.83
C PHE A 56 4.62 0.68 -12.44
N GLY A 57 3.54 1.48 -12.36
CA GLY A 57 2.89 1.85 -11.12
C GLY A 57 2.23 3.23 -11.14
N PRO A 58 1.79 3.76 -9.99
CA PRO A 58 1.18 5.06 -9.88
C PRO A 58 2.22 6.19 -10.02
N ALA A 59 1.85 7.25 -10.75
CA ALA A 59 2.61 8.50 -10.78
C ALA A 59 2.55 9.19 -9.42
N ILE A 60 3.59 9.92 -9.02
CA ILE A 60 3.51 10.77 -7.83
C ILE A 60 2.41 11.81 -8.01
N PHE A 61 2.42 12.52 -9.13
CA PHE A 61 1.35 13.44 -9.53
C PHE A 61 1.10 13.39 -11.03
N PHE A 62 -0.08 13.84 -11.46
CA PHE A 62 -0.49 13.87 -12.86
C PHE A 62 -1.49 15.02 -13.12
N PRO A 63 -1.47 15.68 -14.29
CA PRO A 63 -0.53 15.49 -15.41
C PRO A 63 0.88 15.94 -15.10
N GLN A 64 1.82 15.40 -15.85
CA GLN A 64 3.23 15.74 -15.74
C GLN A 64 3.49 17.21 -16.14
N ILE A 65 4.61 17.74 -15.73
CA ILE A 65 5.08 19.08 -16.11
C ILE A 65 6.02 18.92 -17.30
N SER A 66 5.74 19.62 -18.41
CA SER A 66 6.61 19.61 -19.60
C SER A 66 8.01 20.12 -19.27
N ASP A 67 8.99 19.55 -19.93
CA ASP A 67 10.41 19.96 -19.86
C ASP A 67 11.03 19.88 -18.46
N MET A 68 10.42 19.12 -17.55
CA MET A 68 10.97 18.84 -16.22
C MET A 68 11.53 17.41 -16.18
N PRO A 69 12.76 17.20 -15.66
CA PRO A 69 13.37 15.88 -15.53
C PRO A 69 12.53 14.91 -14.68
N SER A 70 12.75 13.61 -14.92
CA SER A 70 12.12 12.56 -14.13
C SER A 70 12.77 12.46 -12.75
N TYR A 71 12.04 12.86 -11.72
CA TYR A 71 12.38 12.69 -10.30
C TYR A 71 11.08 12.64 -9.47
N HIS A 72 10.50 13.80 -9.09
CA HIS A 72 9.10 13.83 -8.65
C HIS A 72 8.14 13.86 -9.84
N ASN A 73 8.53 14.53 -10.91
CA ASN A 73 7.82 14.51 -12.17
C ASN A 73 8.12 13.21 -12.92
N ASN A 74 7.13 12.64 -13.54
CA ASN A 74 7.25 11.42 -14.36
C ASN A 74 7.99 10.27 -13.67
N ALA A 75 7.77 10.08 -12.38
CA ALA A 75 8.43 9.04 -11.59
C ALA A 75 7.45 8.27 -10.70
N LEU A 76 7.79 7.01 -10.49
CA LEU A 76 7.26 6.12 -9.47
C LEU A 76 8.19 6.14 -8.26
N TRP A 77 7.62 6.31 -7.09
CA TRP A 77 8.32 6.18 -5.82
C TRP A 77 7.75 5.00 -5.03
N PRO A 78 8.54 3.96 -4.73
CA PRO A 78 8.03 2.75 -4.08
C PRO A 78 7.30 3.00 -2.77
N PHE A 79 7.72 3.98 -1.95
CA PHE A 79 7.00 4.30 -0.73
C PHE A 79 5.60 4.87 -1.01
N VAL A 80 5.46 5.76 -2.01
CA VAL A 80 4.16 6.30 -2.45
C VAL A 80 3.29 5.17 -3.00
N ALA A 81 3.87 4.30 -3.85
CA ALA A 81 3.19 3.13 -4.38
C ALA A 81 2.71 2.17 -3.27
N SER A 82 3.45 2.09 -2.17
CA SER A 82 3.04 1.27 -1.01
C SER A 82 1.81 1.83 -0.32
N TYR A 83 1.74 3.14 -0.08
CA TYR A 83 0.52 3.80 0.43
C TYR A 83 -0.65 3.64 -0.52
N TRP A 84 -0.40 3.81 -1.82
CA TRP A 84 -1.40 3.58 -2.86
C TRP A 84 -1.94 2.15 -2.84
N THR A 85 -1.07 1.16 -2.70
CA THR A 85 -1.45 -0.24 -2.61
C THR A 85 -2.33 -0.54 -1.40
N LEU A 86 -1.94 -0.02 -0.23
CA LEU A 86 -2.73 -0.13 1.01
C LEU A 86 -4.10 0.57 0.89
N ALA A 87 -4.14 1.73 0.24
CA ALA A 87 -5.38 2.46 -0.03
C ALA A 87 -6.32 1.67 -0.96
N ASN A 88 -5.78 1.04 -2.01
CA ASN A 88 -6.55 0.14 -2.88
C ASN A 88 -7.08 -1.09 -2.13
N ALA A 89 -6.29 -1.68 -1.25
CA ALA A 89 -6.73 -2.77 -0.39
C ALA A 89 -7.88 -2.32 0.53
N LYS A 90 -7.76 -1.17 1.17
CA LYS A 90 -8.84 -0.60 2.01
C LYS A 90 -10.11 -0.31 1.22
N ALA A 91 -9.98 0.20 -0.01
CA ALA A 91 -11.10 0.45 -0.92
C ALA A 91 -11.62 -0.82 -1.63
N SER A 92 -11.06 -2.01 -1.31
CA SER A 92 -11.40 -3.29 -1.94
C SER A 92 -11.15 -3.35 -3.45
N ASN A 93 -10.23 -2.53 -3.97
CA ASN A 93 -9.80 -2.54 -5.36
C ASN A 93 -8.67 -3.56 -5.57
N SER A 94 -9.03 -4.80 -5.87
CA SER A 94 -8.08 -5.90 -6.06
C SER A 94 -7.10 -5.68 -7.23
N ARG A 95 -7.57 -5.04 -8.33
CA ARG A 95 -6.73 -4.74 -9.48
C ARG A 95 -5.65 -3.70 -9.14
N GLY A 96 -6.04 -2.61 -8.50
CA GLY A 96 -5.10 -1.56 -8.06
C GLY A 96 -4.10 -2.08 -7.03
N ALA A 97 -4.57 -2.89 -6.07
CA ALA A 97 -3.71 -3.51 -5.08
C ALA A 97 -2.68 -4.48 -5.70
N LEU A 98 -3.08 -5.32 -6.66
CA LEU A 98 -2.16 -6.22 -7.36
C LEU A 98 -1.10 -5.46 -8.17
N LEU A 99 -1.52 -4.40 -8.88
CA LEU A 99 -0.63 -3.53 -9.64
C LEU A 99 0.39 -2.83 -8.72
N GLY A 100 -0.09 -2.29 -7.62
CA GLY A 100 0.75 -1.64 -6.62
C GLY A 100 1.76 -2.59 -5.98
N LEU A 101 1.37 -3.82 -5.63
CA LEU A 101 2.30 -4.86 -5.19
C LEU A 101 3.41 -5.09 -6.23
N GLY A 102 3.03 -5.23 -7.49
CA GLY A 102 3.98 -5.42 -8.58
C GLY A 102 4.93 -4.24 -8.74
N SER A 103 4.46 -3.01 -8.53
CA SER A 103 5.28 -1.79 -8.67
C SER A 103 6.32 -1.63 -7.55
N VAL A 104 6.15 -2.31 -6.42
CA VAL A 104 7.09 -2.28 -5.29
C VAL A 104 8.01 -3.51 -5.31
N PHE A 105 7.45 -4.71 -5.44
CA PHE A 105 8.22 -5.95 -5.30
C PHE A 105 9.08 -6.29 -6.53
N ARG A 106 8.56 -6.09 -7.75
CA ARG A 106 9.33 -6.40 -8.97
C ARG A 106 10.62 -5.60 -9.09
N PRO A 107 10.62 -4.26 -8.95
CA PRO A 107 11.87 -3.52 -9.03
C PRO A 107 12.82 -3.85 -7.88
N ALA A 108 12.33 -4.08 -6.66
CA ALA A 108 13.19 -4.49 -5.56
C ALA A 108 13.91 -5.82 -5.86
N ALA A 109 13.22 -6.80 -6.45
CA ALA A 109 13.80 -8.07 -6.88
C ALA A 109 14.75 -7.91 -8.07
N LEU A 110 14.37 -7.11 -9.09
CA LEU A 110 15.15 -6.92 -10.30
C LEU A 110 16.50 -6.24 -10.03
N PHE A 111 16.51 -5.23 -9.20
CA PHE A 111 17.71 -4.46 -8.88
C PHE A 111 18.42 -4.97 -7.61
N ALA A 112 17.87 -5.98 -6.94
CA ALA A 112 18.36 -6.53 -5.67
C ALA A 112 18.61 -5.46 -4.58
N THR A 113 17.85 -4.36 -4.63
CA THR A 113 17.91 -3.26 -3.67
C THR A 113 16.62 -2.43 -3.70
N ASN A 114 16.40 -1.68 -2.65
CA ASN A 114 15.29 -0.72 -2.57
C ASN A 114 15.75 0.64 -3.11
N LYS A 115 15.44 0.90 -4.38
CA LYS A 115 15.70 2.17 -5.03
C LYS A 115 14.74 3.25 -4.55
N GLU A 116 15.15 4.50 -4.69
CA GLU A 116 14.35 5.68 -4.34
C GLU A 116 13.17 5.86 -5.28
N ASN A 117 13.42 5.81 -6.58
CA ASN A 117 12.41 6.05 -7.61
C ASN A 117 12.73 5.31 -8.92
N PHE A 118 11.76 5.35 -9.83
CA PHE A 118 11.84 4.75 -11.18
C PHE A 118 11.14 5.67 -12.17
N ASN A 119 11.64 5.74 -13.40
CA ASN A 119 10.98 6.45 -14.48
C ASN A 119 9.65 5.76 -14.85
N LEU A 120 8.58 6.53 -15.03
CA LEU A 120 7.25 5.99 -15.32
C LEU A 120 7.06 5.50 -16.76
N ASP A 121 7.88 5.98 -17.69
CA ASP A 121 7.72 5.61 -19.12
C ASP A 121 8.28 4.21 -19.40
N ASN A 122 9.36 3.83 -18.70
CA ASN A 122 10.10 2.61 -19.02
C ASN A 122 10.48 1.76 -17.79
N GLY A 123 10.22 2.24 -16.57
CA GLY A 123 10.58 1.55 -15.32
C GLY A 123 12.06 1.57 -15.00
N ASP A 124 12.84 2.42 -15.64
CA ASP A 124 14.27 2.55 -15.47
C ASP A 124 14.66 3.29 -14.19
N ILE A 125 15.89 3.09 -13.76
CA ILE A 125 16.51 3.76 -12.62
C ILE A 125 17.21 5.08 -13.00
N TYR A 126 17.27 5.41 -14.29
CA TYR A 126 17.92 6.62 -14.81
C TYR A 126 16.97 7.81 -14.71
N THR A 127 16.93 8.38 -13.52
CA THR A 127 16.23 9.61 -13.16
C THR A 127 17.25 10.66 -12.77
N GLU A 128 16.82 11.89 -12.52
CA GLU A 128 17.73 13.01 -12.17
C GLU A 128 18.54 12.70 -10.92
N LEU A 129 17.91 12.10 -9.90
CA LEU A 129 18.54 11.57 -8.70
C LEU A 129 17.94 10.21 -8.37
N ASN A 130 18.78 9.26 -7.95
CA ASN A 130 18.31 7.97 -7.53
C ASN A 130 19.25 7.32 -6.51
N SER A 131 18.79 7.20 -5.29
CA SER A 131 19.52 6.54 -4.22
C SER A 131 19.19 5.05 -4.15
N SER A 132 20.14 4.25 -3.68
CA SER A 132 19.95 2.85 -3.32
C SER A 132 19.79 2.69 -1.81
N ASN A 133 19.30 1.52 -1.38
CA ASN A 133 19.11 1.18 0.03
C ASN A 133 18.18 2.15 0.77
N MET A 134 17.12 2.61 0.09
CA MET A 134 16.16 3.56 0.66
C MET A 134 15.27 2.87 1.69
N LEU A 135 15.38 3.31 2.94
CA LEU A 135 14.63 2.73 4.07
C LEU A 135 13.12 2.88 3.92
N TRP A 136 12.63 3.96 3.37
CA TRP A 136 11.19 4.12 3.14
C TRP A 136 10.64 3.17 2.05
N SER A 137 11.42 2.87 1.01
CA SER A 137 11.05 1.86 0.03
C SER A 137 11.07 0.45 0.65
N LEU A 138 12.06 0.15 1.51
CA LEU A 138 12.09 -1.08 2.29
C LEU A 138 10.92 -1.18 3.25
N SER A 139 10.59 -0.10 3.98
CA SER A 139 9.44 -0.10 4.89
C SER A 139 8.13 -0.32 4.14
N GLY A 140 8.02 0.15 2.89
CA GLY A 140 6.91 -0.16 2.00
C GLY A 140 6.79 -1.65 1.70
N ASN A 141 7.87 -2.32 1.33
CA ASN A 141 7.89 -3.78 1.13
C ASN A 141 7.41 -4.53 2.37
N LEU A 142 7.91 -4.15 3.55
CA LEU A 142 7.52 -4.76 4.83
C LEU A 142 6.04 -4.47 5.16
N ALA A 143 5.58 -3.25 4.94
CA ALA A 143 4.19 -2.88 5.19
C ALA A 143 3.22 -3.66 4.28
N LEU A 144 3.53 -3.83 3.00
CA LEU A 144 2.71 -4.62 2.09
C LEU A 144 2.68 -6.09 2.48
N THR A 145 3.80 -6.64 2.91
CA THR A 145 3.85 -8.02 3.42
C THR A 145 3.03 -8.14 4.71
N LEU A 146 3.38 -7.38 5.74
CA LEU A 146 2.82 -7.57 7.08
C LEU A 146 1.40 -7.04 7.21
N LYS A 147 1.15 -5.79 6.77
CA LYS A 147 -0.15 -5.12 6.98
C LYS A 147 -1.20 -5.48 5.94
N MET A 148 -0.80 -5.79 4.70
CA MET A 148 -1.74 -6.14 3.64
C MET A 148 -1.89 -7.65 3.50
N LEU A 149 -0.81 -8.36 3.12
CA LEU A 149 -0.91 -9.78 2.81
C LEU A 149 -1.19 -10.64 4.06
N PHE A 150 -0.51 -10.37 5.17
CA PHE A 150 -0.78 -11.05 6.45
C PHE A 150 -1.83 -10.35 7.33
N GLY A 151 -2.17 -9.10 7.00
CA GLY A 151 -3.23 -8.35 7.66
C GLY A 151 -2.95 -8.02 9.12
N ILE A 152 -1.69 -8.01 9.56
CA ILE A 152 -1.29 -7.82 10.96
C ILE A 152 -1.49 -6.36 11.35
N ARG A 153 -2.30 -6.13 12.37
CA ARG A 153 -2.62 -4.82 12.94
C ARG A 153 -2.36 -4.85 14.45
N PRO A 154 -1.17 -4.40 14.89
CA PRO A 154 -0.90 -4.26 16.31
C PRO A 154 -1.76 -3.14 16.92
N GLU A 155 -2.46 -3.48 17.99
CA GLU A 155 -3.24 -2.57 18.82
C GLU A 155 -2.64 -2.53 20.25
N ALA A 156 -3.18 -1.70 21.14
CA ALA A 156 -2.65 -1.58 22.50
C ALA A 156 -2.72 -2.91 23.27
N GLU A 157 -3.85 -3.59 23.19
CA GLU A 157 -4.16 -4.81 23.97
C GLU A 157 -4.29 -6.06 23.09
N SER A 158 -4.24 -5.93 21.74
CA SER A 158 -4.44 -7.03 20.81
C SER A 158 -3.51 -6.97 19.60
N ILE A 159 -3.49 -8.06 18.85
CA ILE A 159 -3.10 -8.08 17.44
C ILE A 159 -4.35 -8.51 16.67
N ASP A 160 -4.81 -7.64 15.79
CA ASP A 160 -5.93 -7.92 14.93
C ASP A 160 -5.45 -8.39 13.55
N PHE A 161 -6.24 -9.23 12.89
CA PHE A 161 -5.91 -9.75 11.56
C PHE A 161 -6.97 -9.33 10.55
N ALA A 162 -6.55 -8.70 9.47
CA ALA A 162 -7.40 -8.31 8.36
C ALA A 162 -6.63 -8.36 7.04
N PRO A 163 -6.30 -9.56 6.55
CA PRO A 163 -5.56 -9.73 5.30
C PRO A 163 -6.38 -9.26 4.11
N PHE A 164 -5.68 -8.73 3.11
CA PHE A 164 -6.24 -8.45 1.79
C PHE A 164 -5.37 -9.13 0.74
N ILE A 165 -5.94 -10.11 0.03
CA ILE A 165 -5.22 -10.94 -0.92
C ILE A 165 -5.91 -10.86 -2.28
N PRO A 166 -5.30 -10.21 -3.29
CA PRO A 166 -5.81 -10.25 -4.65
C PRO A 166 -5.96 -11.70 -5.16
N LYS A 167 -7.05 -11.99 -5.89
CA LYS A 167 -7.34 -13.34 -6.41
C LYS A 167 -6.19 -13.95 -7.23
N ALA A 168 -5.42 -13.12 -7.94
CA ALA A 168 -4.25 -13.58 -8.69
C ALA A 168 -3.12 -14.15 -7.80
N LEU A 169 -3.21 -13.94 -6.49
CA LEU A 169 -2.29 -14.46 -5.48
C LEU A 169 -2.97 -15.54 -4.62
N ASP A 170 -3.99 -16.22 -5.14
CA ASP A 170 -4.69 -17.30 -4.45
C ASP A 170 -3.75 -18.51 -4.30
N ASP A 171 -3.13 -18.62 -3.13
CA ASP A 171 -2.21 -19.68 -2.76
C ASP A 171 -2.03 -19.70 -1.22
N ASN A 172 -1.41 -20.75 -0.73
CA ASN A 172 -0.98 -20.84 0.67
C ASN A 172 0.27 -19.98 0.90
N ARG A 173 0.27 -19.23 1.99
CA ARG A 173 1.42 -18.44 2.41
C ARG A 173 1.65 -18.55 3.90
N THR A 174 2.92 -18.56 4.27
CA THR A 174 3.34 -18.68 5.67
C THR A 174 4.29 -17.57 6.05
N LEU A 175 4.16 -17.09 7.27
CA LEU A 175 5.11 -16.20 7.95
C LEU A 175 5.48 -16.88 9.26
N THR A 176 6.73 -17.24 9.43
CA THR A 176 7.20 -17.97 10.60
C THR A 176 8.18 -17.15 11.42
N GLY A 177 8.13 -17.32 12.74
CA GLY A 177 9.10 -16.74 13.66
C GLY A 177 8.96 -15.22 13.84
N LEU A 178 7.80 -14.62 13.54
CA LEU A 178 7.57 -13.19 13.79
C LEU A 178 7.50 -12.93 15.29
N ARG A 179 8.51 -12.25 15.82
CA ARG A 179 8.55 -11.89 17.23
C ARG A 179 7.72 -10.63 17.48
N TYR A 180 6.81 -10.73 18.43
CA TYR A 180 6.02 -9.60 18.91
C TYR A 180 5.85 -9.69 20.42
N ARG A 181 6.42 -8.74 21.16
CA ARG A 181 6.49 -8.79 22.65
C ARG A 181 7.07 -10.15 23.11
N ASP A 182 6.34 -10.86 23.96
CA ASP A 182 6.75 -12.16 24.53
C ASP A 182 6.30 -13.37 23.67
N MET A 183 5.67 -13.13 22.49
CA MET A 183 5.20 -14.20 21.61
C MET A 183 6.04 -14.33 20.34
N VAL A 184 5.99 -15.50 19.75
CA VAL A 184 6.50 -15.82 18.42
C VAL A 184 5.31 -16.27 17.56
N LEU A 185 4.97 -15.51 16.54
CA LEU A 185 3.85 -15.82 15.66
C LEU A 185 4.30 -16.65 14.45
N ASN A 186 3.59 -17.74 14.21
CA ASN A 186 3.63 -18.51 12.98
C ASN A 186 2.24 -18.40 12.34
N ILE A 187 2.16 -17.80 11.16
CA ILE A 187 0.89 -17.47 10.51
C ILE A 187 0.81 -18.20 9.19
N THR A 188 -0.26 -18.93 8.96
CA THR A 188 -0.62 -19.56 7.69
C THR A 188 -1.92 -18.99 7.18
N ILE A 189 -1.93 -18.52 5.93
CA ILE A 189 -3.14 -18.00 5.27
C ILE A 189 -3.38 -18.77 3.99
N SER A 190 -4.62 -19.21 3.77
CA SER A 190 -5.07 -19.90 2.56
C SER A 190 -6.16 -19.12 1.86
N GLY A 191 -6.13 -19.08 0.52
CA GLY A 191 -7.14 -18.42 -0.28
C GLY A 191 -6.89 -16.95 -0.55
N TYR A 192 -7.97 -16.22 -0.89
CA TYR A 192 -7.94 -14.82 -1.33
C TYR A 192 -9.16 -14.02 -0.82
N GLY A 193 -9.10 -12.72 -0.98
CA GLY A 193 -10.18 -11.79 -0.62
C GLY A 193 -9.81 -10.89 0.55
N ASN A 194 -10.85 -10.33 1.16
CA ASN A 194 -10.74 -9.38 2.27
C ASN A 194 -11.65 -9.75 3.46
N ARG A 195 -12.20 -10.95 3.45
CA ARG A 195 -13.03 -11.48 4.55
C ARG A 195 -12.45 -12.80 5.03
N ILE A 196 -12.25 -12.91 6.32
CA ILE A 196 -11.81 -14.14 6.99
C ILE A 196 -13.01 -15.10 7.08
N ALA A 197 -12.91 -16.25 6.46
CA ALA A 197 -13.92 -17.30 6.52
C ALA A 197 -13.77 -18.16 7.77
N SER A 198 -12.53 -18.43 8.17
CA SER A 198 -12.21 -19.12 9.42
C SER A 198 -10.95 -18.54 10.03
N PHE A 199 -10.85 -18.55 11.36
CA PHE A 199 -9.66 -18.16 12.09
C PHE A 199 -9.41 -19.15 13.23
N ARG A 200 -8.20 -19.65 13.33
CA ARG A 200 -7.81 -20.57 14.40
C ARG A 200 -6.55 -20.06 15.09
N LEU A 201 -6.54 -20.18 16.40
CA LEU A 201 -5.35 -19.95 17.23
C LEU A 201 -4.98 -21.27 17.91
N ASN A 202 -3.74 -21.75 17.66
CA ASN A 202 -3.23 -23.02 18.20
C ASN A 202 -4.20 -24.21 17.94
N GLY A 203 -4.71 -24.25 16.70
CA GLY A 203 -5.64 -25.29 16.24
C GLY A 203 -7.08 -25.16 16.72
N LYS A 204 -7.44 -24.16 17.55
CA LYS A 204 -8.80 -23.94 18.06
C LYS A 204 -9.47 -22.77 17.36
N PRO A 205 -10.78 -22.83 17.06
CA PRO A 205 -11.51 -21.68 16.54
C PRO A 205 -11.36 -20.48 17.46
N HIS A 206 -11.10 -19.32 16.88
CA HIS A 206 -10.89 -18.06 17.60
C HIS A 206 -11.41 -16.87 16.78
N SER A 207 -11.55 -15.70 17.39
CA SER A 207 -11.76 -14.45 16.68
C SER A 207 -10.48 -13.99 15.99
N PRO A 208 -10.53 -13.19 14.91
CA PRO A 208 -9.34 -12.66 14.25
C PRO A 208 -8.68 -11.50 15.03
N SER A 209 -8.68 -11.61 16.34
CA SER A 209 -8.03 -10.70 17.30
C SER A 209 -7.49 -11.56 18.44
N ILE A 210 -6.19 -11.49 18.68
CA ILE A 210 -5.53 -12.25 19.73
C ILE A 210 -4.94 -11.29 20.76
N ALA A 211 -4.91 -11.69 22.03
CA ALA A 211 -4.37 -10.85 23.12
C ALA A 211 -2.88 -10.57 22.91
N ALA A 212 -2.47 -9.31 23.11
CA ALA A 212 -1.10 -8.87 22.88
C ALA A 212 -0.12 -9.32 23.98
N ASP A 213 -0.61 -9.85 25.09
CA ASP A 213 0.15 -10.35 26.25
C ASP A 213 0.40 -11.86 26.23
N LEU A 214 -0.03 -12.56 25.18
CA LEU A 214 0.27 -13.98 24.98
C LEU A 214 1.78 -14.21 24.94
N LYS A 215 2.21 -15.40 25.38
CA LYS A 215 3.63 -15.75 25.47
C LYS A 215 3.95 -17.02 24.70
N GLY A 216 5.22 -17.12 24.28
CA GLY A 216 5.72 -18.29 23.56
C GLY A 216 5.17 -18.39 22.12
N GLU A 217 5.20 -19.60 21.55
CA GLU A 217 4.76 -19.81 20.18
C GLU A 217 3.23 -19.77 20.05
N GLN A 218 2.76 -19.02 19.07
CA GLN A 218 1.36 -18.93 18.69
C GLN A 218 1.20 -19.24 17.21
N ASN A 219 0.39 -20.24 16.89
CA ASN A 219 0.10 -20.66 15.53
C ASN A 219 -1.26 -20.11 15.11
N VAL A 220 -1.26 -19.26 14.08
CA VAL A 220 -2.46 -18.63 13.49
C VAL A 220 -2.74 -19.23 12.13
N GLU A 221 -3.98 -19.65 11.90
CA GLU A 221 -4.47 -20.19 10.63
C GLU A 221 -5.67 -19.37 10.16
N ILE A 222 -5.62 -18.87 8.91
CA ILE A 222 -6.67 -18.04 8.28
C ILE A 222 -7.06 -18.63 6.94
#